data_3f592b6ac9c70df0fc9c4f377c9e9ac2
#
_entry.id   3f592b6ac9c70df0fc9c4f377c9e9ac2
#
_cell.length_a   1.000
_cell.length_b   1.000
_cell.length_c   1.000
_cell.angle_alpha   90.00
_cell.angle_beta   90.00
_cell.angle_gamma   90.00
#
_symmetry.space_group_name_H-M   'P 1'
#
loop_
_entity.id
_entity.type
_entity.pdbx_description
1 polymer ?
#
loop_
_entity_poly.entity_id
_entity_poly.type
_entity_poly.pdbx_seq_one_letter_code
_entity_poly.pdbx_strand_id
1 'polypeptide(L)'
;MSEKTIRVKKEENRLLVYYSPSINFDEVVRNIAYGTLIKGTFWVTQDNLVEVNEEEEYICFRIAGTEGAYYVLDKKVFNIENFIYVDRCLDITDKWFITYPHNSIMRRLDNLISKKLYIVESDDGIENHLPGSAFLGLVEIFPNAYEVNKYVNARIAYLLSNYVEGVWKHKESYEKYLEKKETHFSLVDNQCIKLMGYEMYRKAFENLERMLADPEPYSEKVWQEKIYEIICVLYPKYIASFREIEIGNDGRHSKKPDFILVDSSGFVDLLEIKKPNNQKVVS
;
A
#
# COMPACT_ATOMS: atom_id res chain seq x y z
N MET A 1 24.73 15.35 15.88
CA MET A 1 24.24 14.23 15.04
C MET A 1 23.23 13.49 15.90
N SER A 2 21.97 13.45 15.53
CA SER A 2 20.96 12.67 16.26
C SER A 2 21.34 11.19 16.13
N GLU A 3 21.78 10.57 17.25
CA GLU A 3 22.02 9.14 17.28
C GLU A 3 20.74 8.40 16.87
N LYS A 4 20.90 7.52 15.89
CA LYS A 4 19.78 6.70 15.46
C LYS A 4 19.34 5.80 16.62
N THR A 5 18.14 6.02 17.13
CA THR A 5 17.56 5.20 18.21
C THR A 5 17.33 3.75 17.83
N ILE A 6 17.58 3.39 16.55
CA ILE A 6 17.40 2.02 16.02
C ILE A 6 18.38 1.76 14.88
N ARG A 7 18.96 0.56 14.86
CA ARG A 7 19.88 0.07 13.82
C ARG A 7 19.61 -1.39 13.53
N VAL A 8 19.54 -1.75 12.25
CA VAL A 8 19.50 -3.14 11.79
C VAL A 8 20.93 -3.61 11.50
N LYS A 9 21.26 -4.82 11.94
CA LYS A 9 22.57 -5.47 11.69
C LYS A 9 22.34 -6.84 11.08
N LYS A 10 23.01 -7.09 9.95
CA LYS A 10 23.08 -8.40 9.31
C LYS A 10 24.16 -9.24 9.99
N GLU A 11 23.81 -10.46 10.37
CA GLU A 11 24.75 -11.50 10.77
C GLU A 11 24.58 -12.73 9.85
N GLU A 12 25.52 -13.64 9.89
CA GLU A 12 25.53 -14.79 8.99
C GLU A 12 24.24 -15.63 9.09
N ASN A 13 23.69 -15.78 10.30
CA ASN A 13 22.56 -16.66 10.57
C ASN A 13 21.30 -15.96 11.08
N ARG A 14 21.31 -14.62 11.17
CA ARG A 14 20.16 -13.85 11.69
C ARG A 14 20.22 -12.37 11.34
N LEU A 15 19.07 -11.70 11.41
CA LEU A 15 18.98 -10.24 11.44
C LEU A 15 18.71 -9.77 12.87
N LEU A 16 19.46 -8.79 13.30
CA LEU A 16 19.36 -8.18 14.62
C LEU A 16 18.91 -6.71 14.50
N VAL A 17 18.21 -6.28 15.54
CA VAL A 17 17.89 -4.87 15.75
C VAL A 17 18.49 -4.42 17.08
N TYR A 18 19.27 -3.35 17.01
CA TYR A 18 19.75 -2.61 18.19
C TYR A 18 18.83 -1.41 18.38
N TYR A 19 18.26 -1.29 19.56
CA TYR A 19 17.33 -0.22 19.90
C TYR A 19 17.73 0.46 21.20
N SER A 20 17.95 1.77 21.14
CA SER A 20 18.18 2.62 22.30
C SER A 20 16.94 3.50 22.50
N PRO A 21 16.12 3.26 23.53
CA PRO A 21 14.95 4.09 23.82
C PRO A 21 15.42 5.47 24.32
N SER A 22 14.77 6.51 23.82
CA SER A 22 15.07 7.88 24.22
C SER A 22 14.54 8.26 25.61
N ILE A 23 13.64 7.44 26.18
CA ILE A 23 13.01 7.66 27.49
C ILE A 23 12.69 6.29 28.10
N ASN A 24 12.94 6.14 29.41
CA ASN A 24 12.53 4.97 30.22
C ASN A 24 13.10 3.60 29.76
N PHE A 25 14.42 3.51 29.61
CA PHE A 25 15.09 2.24 29.28
C PHE A 25 14.67 1.10 30.18
N ASP A 26 14.71 1.28 31.52
CA ASP A 26 14.34 0.26 32.51
C ASP A 26 12.88 -0.21 32.37
N GLU A 27 11.97 0.67 31.94
CA GLU A 27 10.59 0.32 31.72
C GLU A 27 10.45 -0.57 30.46
N VAL A 28 11.17 -0.24 29.40
CA VAL A 28 11.20 -1.07 28.19
C VAL A 28 11.74 -2.46 28.50
N VAL A 29 12.86 -2.56 29.22
CA VAL A 29 13.46 -3.83 29.62
C VAL A 29 12.51 -4.66 30.46
N ARG A 30 11.85 -4.06 31.46
CA ARG A 30 10.85 -4.76 32.28
C ARG A 30 9.65 -5.27 31.48
N ASN A 31 9.19 -4.48 30.52
CA ASN A 31 8.02 -4.82 29.72
C ASN A 31 8.30 -5.96 28.73
N ILE A 32 9.56 -6.21 28.35
CA ILE A 32 9.93 -7.33 27.46
C ILE A 32 9.50 -8.67 28.04
N ALA A 33 9.48 -8.83 29.38
CA ALA A 33 9.03 -10.06 30.03
C ALA A 33 7.57 -10.43 29.68
N TYR A 34 6.75 -9.43 29.41
CA TYR A 34 5.33 -9.59 29.06
C TYR A 34 5.08 -9.37 27.55
N GLY A 35 6.09 -9.00 26.82
CA GLY A 35 6.01 -8.55 25.42
C GLY A 35 5.77 -7.05 25.31
N THR A 36 6.54 -6.40 24.45
CA THR A 36 6.43 -4.96 24.20
C THR A 36 6.52 -4.64 22.71
N LEU A 37 5.76 -3.63 22.28
CA LEU A 37 5.77 -3.18 20.90
C LEU A 37 6.79 -2.04 20.70
N ILE A 38 7.90 -2.32 20.02
CA ILE A 38 8.94 -1.34 19.76
C ILE A 38 8.68 -0.67 18.40
N LYS A 39 8.70 0.66 18.40
CA LYS A 39 8.47 1.51 17.19
C LYS A 39 7.23 1.13 16.38
N GLY A 40 6.18 0.62 17.04
CA GLY A 40 4.94 0.20 16.38
C GLY A 40 5.08 -0.98 15.40
N THR A 41 6.27 -1.57 15.31
CA THR A 41 6.62 -2.57 14.30
C THR A 41 7.02 -3.90 14.89
N PHE A 42 7.87 -3.90 15.91
CA PHE A 42 8.48 -5.12 16.45
C PHE A 42 7.83 -5.51 17.78
N TRP A 43 7.21 -6.67 17.83
CA TRP A 43 6.77 -7.28 19.07
C TRP A 43 7.93 -8.05 19.70
N VAL A 44 8.50 -7.51 20.76
CA VAL A 44 9.69 -8.04 21.42
C VAL A 44 9.30 -8.75 22.72
N THR A 45 9.79 -9.98 22.89
CA THR A 45 9.64 -10.82 24.07
C THR A 45 10.98 -11.39 24.47
N GLN A 46 11.07 -12.13 25.57
CA GLN A 46 12.28 -12.83 25.98
C GLN A 46 12.78 -13.82 24.93
N ASP A 47 11.88 -14.43 24.14
CA ASP A 47 12.25 -15.45 23.12
C ASP A 47 13.11 -14.89 22.01
N ASN A 48 12.96 -13.63 21.68
CA ASN A 48 13.71 -12.96 20.61
C ASN A 48 14.74 -11.94 21.12
N LEU A 49 14.79 -11.70 22.42
CA LEU A 49 15.83 -10.89 23.05
C LEU A 49 17.19 -11.59 22.98
N VAL A 50 18.22 -10.87 22.61
CA VAL A 50 19.60 -11.37 22.47
C VAL A 50 20.49 -10.78 23.54
N GLU A 51 20.37 -9.47 23.79
CA GLU A 51 21.23 -8.76 24.73
C GLU A 51 20.49 -7.55 25.31
N VAL A 52 20.76 -7.24 26.57
CA VAL A 52 20.44 -5.99 27.24
C VAL A 52 21.76 -5.38 27.71
N ASN A 53 22.11 -4.21 27.24
CA ASN A 53 23.27 -3.46 27.70
C ASN A 53 22.80 -2.27 28.54
N GLU A 54 22.97 -2.38 29.84
CA GLU A 54 22.56 -1.34 30.80
C GLU A 54 23.52 -0.13 30.80
N GLU A 55 24.80 -0.31 30.42
CA GLU A 55 25.79 0.78 30.40
C GLU A 55 25.55 1.72 29.20
N GLU A 56 25.27 1.15 28.03
CA GLU A 56 25.01 1.91 26.80
C GLU A 56 23.50 2.11 26.54
N GLU A 57 22.64 1.67 27.44
CA GLU A 57 21.19 1.77 27.39
C GLU A 57 20.60 1.32 26.03
N TYR A 58 20.98 0.13 25.56
CA TYR A 58 20.38 -0.49 24.39
C TYR A 58 19.91 -1.92 24.64
N ILE A 59 18.94 -2.34 23.85
CA ILE A 59 18.56 -3.75 23.72
C ILE A 59 18.84 -4.24 22.31
N CYS A 60 19.25 -5.51 22.21
CA CYS A 60 19.43 -6.20 20.96
C CYS A 60 18.46 -7.36 20.87
N PHE A 61 17.71 -7.47 19.79
CA PHE A 61 16.76 -8.54 19.57
C PHE A 61 16.79 -9.03 18.13
N ARG A 62 16.45 -10.32 17.97
CA ARG A 62 16.41 -11.01 16.68
C ARG A 62 15.07 -10.73 15.99
N ILE A 63 15.12 -10.38 14.70
CA ILE A 63 13.94 -10.15 13.86
C ILE A 63 13.79 -11.16 12.72
N ALA A 64 14.86 -11.92 12.41
CA ALA A 64 14.84 -12.98 11.41
C ALA A 64 15.88 -14.05 11.72
N GLY A 65 15.61 -15.29 11.34
CA GLY A 65 16.58 -16.37 11.17
C GLY A 65 16.98 -16.52 9.72
N THR A 66 17.67 -17.62 9.37
CA THR A 66 18.08 -17.91 7.98
C THR A 66 17.54 -19.24 7.49
N GLU A 67 17.21 -19.30 6.20
CA GLU A 67 16.88 -20.50 5.47
C GLU A 67 17.54 -20.42 4.07
N GLY A 68 18.60 -21.19 3.85
CA GLY A 68 19.39 -21.13 2.61
C GLY A 68 19.99 -19.74 2.36
N ALA A 69 19.68 -19.14 1.22
CA ALA A 69 20.15 -17.82 0.82
C ALA A 69 19.34 -16.66 1.43
N TYR A 70 18.34 -16.94 2.26
CA TYR A 70 17.37 -15.93 2.71
C TYR A 70 17.41 -15.74 4.22
N TYR A 71 17.11 -14.51 4.66
CA TYR A 71 16.57 -14.24 5.98
C TYR A 71 15.06 -14.49 5.96
N VAL A 72 14.56 -15.21 6.96
CA VAL A 72 13.13 -15.47 7.15
C VAL A 72 12.64 -14.62 8.30
N LEU A 73 11.75 -13.67 8.02
CA LEU A 73 11.24 -12.75 9.04
C LEU A 73 10.46 -13.51 10.12
N ASP A 74 10.70 -13.16 11.37
CA ASP A 74 10.01 -13.78 12.51
C ASP A 74 8.56 -13.29 12.56
N LYS A 75 7.64 -14.23 12.38
CA LYS A 75 6.19 -13.94 12.32
C LYS A 75 5.64 -13.28 13.57
N LYS A 76 6.13 -13.69 14.75
CA LYS A 76 5.69 -13.12 16.02
C LYS A 76 6.18 -11.68 16.17
N VAL A 77 7.44 -11.44 15.80
CA VAL A 77 8.04 -10.10 15.89
C VAL A 77 7.34 -9.10 15.01
N PHE A 78 6.98 -9.47 13.78
CA PHE A 78 6.31 -8.57 12.84
C PHE A 78 4.78 -8.62 12.93
N ASN A 79 4.23 -9.59 13.65
CA ASN A 79 2.80 -9.90 13.68
C ASN A 79 2.24 -10.11 12.28
N ILE A 80 2.80 -11.08 11.57
CA ILE A 80 2.46 -11.48 10.20
C ILE A 80 2.05 -12.96 10.15
N GLU A 81 1.21 -13.31 9.17
CA GLU A 81 0.72 -14.68 8.97
C GLU A 81 1.51 -15.45 7.92
N ASN A 82 1.94 -14.77 6.86
CA ASN A 82 2.69 -15.37 5.78
C ASN A 82 4.20 -15.33 6.04
N PHE A 83 4.95 -16.22 5.40
CA PHE A 83 6.41 -16.17 5.43
C PHE A 83 6.91 -15.13 4.45
N ILE A 84 7.78 -14.22 4.93
CA ILE A 84 8.50 -13.24 4.11
C ILE A 84 9.98 -13.58 4.17
N TYR A 85 10.53 -13.88 3.00
CA TYR A 85 11.93 -14.21 2.77
C TYR A 85 12.64 -13.01 2.17
N VAL A 86 13.80 -12.64 2.69
CA VAL A 86 14.60 -11.51 2.21
C VAL A 86 15.97 -12.01 1.83
N ASP A 87 16.39 -11.79 0.60
CA ASP A 87 17.70 -12.21 0.11
C ASP A 87 18.82 -11.59 0.95
N ARG A 88 19.78 -12.42 1.33
CA ARG A 88 20.91 -12.02 2.17
C ARG A 88 21.88 -11.08 1.46
N CYS A 89 21.87 -11.04 0.12
CA CYS A 89 22.70 -10.13 -0.68
C CYS A 89 22.19 -8.69 -0.62
N LEU A 90 20.89 -8.45 -0.37
CA LEU A 90 20.31 -7.13 -0.32
C LEU A 90 20.85 -6.26 0.83
N ASP A 91 20.98 -4.95 0.59
CA ASP A 91 21.37 -3.99 1.62
C ASP A 91 20.15 -3.62 2.49
N ILE A 92 19.98 -4.35 3.60
CA ILE A 92 18.84 -4.22 4.50
C ILE A 92 19.13 -3.14 5.55
N THR A 93 18.29 -2.11 5.57
CA THR A 93 18.38 -1.01 6.53
C THR A 93 17.16 -0.94 7.44
N ASP A 94 17.20 -0.10 8.47
CA ASP A 94 16.07 0.18 9.35
C ASP A 94 14.82 0.68 8.61
N LYS A 95 14.99 1.40 7.50
CA LYS A 95 13.91 1.91 6.66
C LYS A 95 13.04 0.80 6.03
N TRP A 96 13.58 -0.39 5.89
CA TRP A 96 12.82 -1.55 5.38
C TRP A 96 11.67 -1.95 6.28
N PHE A 97 11.78 -1.67 7.56
CA PHE A 97 10.84 -2.15 8.57
C PHE A 97 10.06 -1.02 9.22
N ILE A 98 10.65 0.16 9.35
CA ILE A 98 10.11 1.25 10.15
C ILE A 98 9.75 2.42 9.26
N THR A 99 8.46 2.69 9.17
CA THR A 99 7.94 3.93 8.61
C THR A 99 7.26 4.73 9.71
N TYR A 100 7.32 6.04 9.59
CA TYR A 100 6.61 6.92 10.51
C TYR A 100 5.14 7.07 10.05
N PRO A 101 4.15 7.22 10.94
CA PRO A 101 4.17 6.99 12.38
C PRO A 101 3.61 5.58 12.72
N HIS A 102 4.47 4.65 13.10
CA HIS A 102 4.07 3.34 13.63
C HIS A 102 3.41 2.34 12.64
N ASN A 103 3.69 2.45 11.34
CA ASN A 103 3.20 1.49 10.35
C ASN A 103 4.31 0.53 9.92
N SER A 104 4.14 -0.75 10.21
CA SER A 104 5.03 -1.79 9.68
C SER A 104 4.73 -2.05 8.21
N ILE A 105 5.73 -1.85 7.34
CA ILE A 105 5.64 -2.19 5.91
C ILE A 105 5.36 -3.69 5.77
N MET A 106 6.06 -4.54 6.52
CA MET A 106 5.93 -5.99 6.44
C MET A 106 4.53 -6.47 6.78
N ARG A 107 3.89 -5.90 7.80
CA ARG A 107 2.50 -6.22 8.14
C ARG A 107 1.51 -5.80 7.05
N ARG A 108 1.75 -4.66 6.40
CA ARG A 108 0.91 -4.23 5.28
C ARG A 108 1.07 -5.10 4.05
N LEU A 109 2.29 -5.53 3.74
CA LEU A 109 2.53 -6.53 2.70
C LEU A 109 1.82 -7.83 3.03
N ASP A 110 1.96 -8.33 4.26
CA ASP A 110 1.32 -9.57 4.72
C ASP A 110 -0.20 -9.56 4.52
N ASN A 111 -0.86 -8.44 4.83
CA ASN A 111 -2.31 -8.28 4.63
C ASN A 111 -2.75 -8.30 3.15
N LEU A 112 -1.83 -8.10 2.22
CA LEU A 112 -2.11 -8.05 0.78
C LEU A 112 -1.74 -9.34 0.06
N ILE A 113 -0.94 -10.20 0.68
CA ILE A 113 -0.50 -11.47 0.11
C ILE A 113 -1.28 -12.64 0.74
N SER A 114 -1.44 -13.71 0.00
CA SER A 114 -2.07 -14.96 0.47
C SER A 114 -1.10 -16.14 0.52
N LYS A 115 0.17 -15.90 0.17
CA LYS A 115 1.23 -16.92 0.09
C LYS A 115 2.54 -16.31 0.57
N LYS A 116 3.57 -17.16 0.72
CA LYS A 116 4.93 -16.71 1.01
C LYS A 116 5.44 -15.72 -0.05
N LEU A 117 6.19 -14.72 0.37
CA LEU A 117 6.79 -13.70 -0.47
C LEU A 117 8.31 -13.77 -0.38
N TYR A 118 8.99 -13.69 -1.51
CA TYR A 118 10.44 -13.57 -1.60
C TYR A 118 10.83 -12.17 -2.07
N ILE A 119 11.64 -11.45 -1.30
CA ILE A 119 12.27 -10.19 -1.72
C ILE A 119 13.68 -10.55 -2.15
N VAL A 120 13.96 -10.44 -3.46
CA VAL A 120 15.16 -10.99 -4.10
C VAL A 120 15.98 -9.92 -4.77
N GLU A 121 17.29 -10.14 -4.92
CA GLU A 121 18.16 -9.22 -5.66
C GLU A 121 17.94 -9.34 -7.17
N SER A 122 17.76 -10.56 -7.68
CA SER A 122 17.52 -10.84 -9.09
C SER A 122 16.31 -11.76 -9.28
N ASP A 123 15.70 -11.73 -10.46
CA ASP A 123 14.60 -12.62 -10.84
C ASP A 123 15.14 -13.97 -11.27
N ASP A 124 15.27 -14.89 -10.33
CA ASP A 124 15.75 -16.26 -10.56
C ASP A 124 14.60 -17.25 -10.87
N GLY A 125 13.45 -16.76 -11.31
CA GLY A 125 12.28 -17.59 -11.62
C GLY A 125 11.54 -18.13 -10.38
N ILE A 126 11.72 -17.49 -9.23
CA ILE A 126 11.05 -17.84 -7.97
C ILE A 126 9.61 -17.36 -8.02
N GLU A 127 8.65 -18.24 -7.77
CA GLU A 127 7.24 -17.84 -7.66
C GLU A 127 7.03 -16.89 -6.46
N ASN A 128 6.16 -15.89 -6.64
CA ASN A 128 5.81 -14.88 -5.62
C ASN A 128 7.04 -14.09 -5.12
N HIS A 129 7.84 -13.59 -6.05
CA HIS A 129 8.98 -12.75 -5.74
C HIS A 129 8.69 -11.27 -5.98
N LEU A 130 9.41 -10.43 -5.26
CA LEU A 130 9.46 -8.97 -5.41
C LEU A 130 10.93 -8.57 -5.53
N PRO A 131 11.36 -7.96 -6.64
CA PRO A 131 12.73 -7.45 -6.74
C PRO A 131 13.04 -6.44 -5.63
N GLY A 132 14.26 -6.49 -5.08
CA GLY A 132 14.69 -5.59 -4.01
C GLY A 132 14.59 -4.12 -4.40
N SER A 133 14.85 -3.79 -5.66
CA SER A 133 14.66 -2.44 -6.22
C SER A 133 13.20 -1.98 -6.16
N ALA A 134 12.26 -2.86 -6.51
CA ALA A 134 10.83 -2.58 -6.42
C ALA A 134 10.37 -2.44 -4.96
N PHE A 135 10.92 -3.25 -4.06
CA PHE A 135 10.66 -3.11 -2.63
C PHE A 135 11.21 -1.78 -2.06
N LEU A 136 12.40 -1.35 -2.47
CA LEU A 136 12.93 -0.05 -2.09
C LEU A 136 12.05 1.09 -2.61
N GLY A 137 11.59 1.01 -3.85
CA GLY A 137 10.59 1.94 -4.39
C GLY A 137 9.33 1.98 -3.52
N LEU A 138 8.82 0.81 -3.08
CA LEU A 138 7.69 0.75 -2.13
C LEU A 138 8.00 1.47 -0.82
N VAL A 139 9.20 1.27 -0.24
CA VAL A 139 9.62 1.95 0.99
C VAL A 139 9.63 3.48 0.83
N GLU A 140 10.06 3.98 -0.32
CA GLU A 140 10.12 5.41 -0.63
C GLU A 140 8.74 6.05 -0.78
N ILE A 141 7.75 5.31 -1.31
CA ILE A 141 6.37 5.82 -1.44
C ILE A 141 5.58 5.80 -0.14
N PHE A 142 6.04 5.07 0.86
CA PHE A 142 5.34 5.09 2.15
C PHE A 142 5.27 6.51 2.71
N PRO A 143 4.07 6.98 3.10
CA PRO A 143 3.92 8.32 3.61
C PRO A 143 4.68 8.48 4.93
N ASN A 144 5.49 9.53 5.01
CA ASN A 144 6.14 9.92 6.25
C ASN A 144 5.20 10.79 7.12
N ALA A 145 5.61 11.06 8.37
CA ALA A 145 4.81 11.87 9.30
C ALA A 145 4.43 13.25 8.76
N TYR A 146 5.35 13.89 8.08
CA TYR A 146 5.12 15.21 7.51
C TYR A 146 4.02 15.17 6.43
N GLU A 147 4.03 14.14 5.60
CA GLU A 147 3.00 13.90 4.58
C GLU A 147 1.65 13.61 5.20
N VAL A 148 1.61 12.70 6.18
CA VAL A 148 0.37 12.38 6.90
C VAL A 148 -0.20 13.63 7.57
N ASN A 149 0.63 14.41 8.25
CA ASN A 149 0.19 15.65 8.89
C ASN A 149 -0.30 16.69 7.86
N LYS A 150 0.41 16.85 6.74
CA LYS A 150 -0.06 17.73 5.67
C LYS A 150 -1.38 17.28 5.08
N TYR A 151 -1.54 15.98 4.83
CA TYR A 151 -2.79 15.40 4.34
C TYR A 151 -3.94 15.65 5.33
N VAL A 152 -3.72 15.35 6.61
CA VAL A 152 -4.73 15.58 7.67
C VAL A 152 -5.10 17.07 7.75
N ASN A 153 -4.11 17.97 7.76
CA ASN A 153 -4.35 19.41 7.79
C ASN A 153 -5.10 19.90 6.54
N ALA A 154 -4.79 19.36 5.37
CA ALA A 154 -5.52 19.70 4.14
C ALA A 154 -7.00 19.24 4.22
N ARG A 155 -7.25 18.04 4.77
CA ARG A 155 -8.62 17.52 4.97
C ARG A 155 -9.40 18.38 5.98
N ILE A 156 -8.79 18.75 7.09
CA ILE A 156 -9.38 19.63 8.10
C ILE A 156 -9.64 21.02 7.49
N ALA A 157 -8.66 21.57 6.77
CA ALA A 157 -8.79 22.87 6.12
C ALA A 157 -9.93 22.88 5.08
N TYR A 158 -10.06 21.81 4.29
CA TYR A 158 -11.15 21.65 3.33
C TYR A 158 -12.52 21.69 4.04
N LEU A 159 -12.66 21.00 5.15
CA LEU A 159 -13.91 20.98 5.91
C LEU A 159 -14.19 22.35 6.55
N LEU A 160 -13.18 22.98 7.14
CA LEU A 160 -13.30 24.27 7.79
C LEU A 160 -13.52 25.42 6.79
N SER A 161 -13.07 25.29 5.54
CA SER A 161 -13.25 26.34 4.52
C SER A 161 -14.72 26.67 4.23
N ASN A 162 -15.64 25.77 4.56
CA ASN A 162 -17.07 26.00 4.46
C ASN A 162 -17.63 26.87 5.61
N TYR A 163 -16.86 27.09 6.67
CA TYR A 163 -17.31 27.74 7.90
C TYR A 163 -16.40 28.86 8.38
N VAL A 164 -15.12 28.87 7.95
CA VAL A 164 -14.09 29.80 8.42
C VAL A 164 -13.30 30.35 7.25
N GLU A 165 -13.16 31.67 7.19
CA GLU A 165 -12.35 32.33 6.17
C GLU A 165 -10.83 32.16 6.41
N GLY A 166 -10.02 32.14 5.37
CA GLY A 166 -8.56 32.14 5.44
C GLY A 166 -7.87 30.78 5.57
N VAL A 167 -8.60 29.68 5.46
CA VAL A 167 -8.09 28.29 5.65
C VAL A 167 -7.42 27.72 4.39
N TRP A 168 -7.52 28.36 3.24
CA TRP A 168 -7.10 27.84 1.92
C TRP A 168 -5.61 27.54 1.75
N LYS A 169 -4.73 28.19 2.51
CA LYS A 169 -3.27 28.04 2.36
C LYS A 169 -2.74 26.61 2.58
N HIS A 170 -3.45 25.79 3.32
CA HIS A 170 -3.02 24.42 3.61
C HIS A 170 -3.27 23.44 2.45
N LYS A 171 -4.34 23.64 1.67
CA LYS A 171 -4.64 22.84 0.49
C LYS A 171 -3.57 23.03 -0.59
N GLU A 172 -3.30 24.27 -0.97
CA GLU A 172 -2.26 24.60 -1.96
C GLU A 172 -0.86 24.08 -1.54
N SER A 173 -0.55 24.16 -0.25
CA SER A 173 0.73 23.68 0.27
C SER A 173 0.86 22.16 0.16
N TYR A 174 -0.23 21.41 0.29
CA TYR A 174 -0.25 19.96 0.14
C TYR A 174 -0.17 19.55 -1.34
N GLU A 175 -0.94 20.20 -2.20
CA GLU A 175 -0.90 19.98 -3.65
C GLU A 175 0.51 20.22 -4.22
N LYS A 176 1.12 21.36 -3.90
CA LYS A 176 2.51 21.67 -4.29
C LYS A 176 3.55 20.67 -3.75
N TYR A 177 3.29 20.09 -2.60
CA TYR A 177 4.16 19.05 -2.04
C TYR A 177 4.01 17.74 -2.82
N LEU A 178 2.79 17.32 -3.15
CA LEU A 178 2.53 16.13 -3.97
C LEU A 178 3.12 16.27 -5.36
N GLU A 179 2.95 17.41 -6.03
CA GLU A 179 3.54 17.70 -7.34
C GLU A 179 5.08 17.56 -7.33
N LYS A 180 5.74 18.05 -6.27
CA LYS A 180 7.19 17.88 -6.12
C LYS A 180 7.60 16.42 -5.89
N LYS A 181 6.79 15.66 -5.17
CA LYS A 181 7.04 14.24 -4.92
C LYS A 181 6.84 13.42 -6.19
N GLU A 182 5.77 13.68 -6.95
CA GLU A 182 5.52 13.05 -8.25
C GLU A 182 6.65 13.27 -9.26
N THR A 183 7.25 14.49 -9.26
CA THR A 183 8.42 14.77 -10.11
C THR A 183 9.67 13.98 -9.68
N HIS A 184 9.85 13.70 -8.39
CA HIS A 184 10.89 12.79 -7.91
C HIS A 184 10.61 11.33 -8.25
N PHE A 185 9.34 10.93 -8.20
CA PHE A 185 8.88 9.59 -8.61
C PHE A 185 9.12 9.33 -10.10
N SER A 186 8.88 10.32 -10.94
CA SER A 186 9.07 10.21 -12.39
C SER A 186 10.53 9.95 -12.80
N LEU A 187 11.48 10.24 -11.91
CA LEU A 187 12.91 10.01 -12.13
C LEU A 187 13.38 8.62 -11.67
N VAL A 188 12.67 7.98 -10.72
CA VAL A 188 13.15 6.72 -10.12
C VAL A 188 12.57 5.48 -10.77
N ASP A 189 11.35 5.46 -11.31
CA ASP A 189 10.90 4.31 -12.11
C ASP A 189 9.61 4.51 -12.93
N ASN A 190 9.73 5.26 -14.00
CA ASN A 190 8.73 5.24 -15.09
C ASN A 190 8.55 3.84 -15.70
N GLN A 191 9.46 2.90 -15.47
CA GLN A 191 9.34 1.54 -16.00
C GLN A 191 8.42 0.67 -15.14
N CYS A 192 8.51 0.72 -13.82
CA CYS A 192 7.67 -0.09 -12.95
C CYS A 192 6.21 0.36 -12.98
N ILE A 193 5.95 1.67 -12.93
CA ILE A 193 4.59 2.22 -13.08
C ILE A 193 4.02 1.94 -14.48
N LYS A 194 4.85 2.05 -15.52
CA LYS A 194 4.45 1.68 -16.90
C LYS A 194 4.19 0.18 -17.03
N LEU A 195 5.00 -0.67 -16.41
CA LEU A 195 4.80 -2.12 -16.40
C LEU A 195 3.55 -2.52 -15.62
N MET A 196 3.30 -1.94 -14.45
CA MET A 196 2.05 -2.17 -13.70
C MET A 196 0.83 -1.69 -14.49
N GLY A 197 0.90 -0.50 -15.07
CA GLY A 197 -0.16 0.00 -15.96
C GLY A 197 -0.38 -0.93 -17.15
N TYR A 198 0.69 -1.33 -17.84
CA TYR A 198 0.61 -2.24 -18.97
C TYR A 198 0.01 -3.60 -18.59
N GLU A 199 0.43 -4.21 -17.46
CA GLU A 199 -0.12 -5.47 -16.98
C GLU A 199 -1.61 -5.36 -16.60
N MET A 200 -2.02 -4.24 -16.03
CA MET A 200 -3.43 -3.98 -15.74
C MET A 200 -4.25 -3.88 -17.02
N TYR A 201 -3.78 -3.14 -18.03
CA TYR A 201 -4.41 -3.05 -19.35
C TYR A 201 -4.44 -4.41 -20.04
N ARG A 202 -3.35 -5.16 -20.00
CA ARG A 202 -3.26 -6.49 -20.60
C ARG A 202 -4.28 -7.45 -19.98
N LYS A 203 -4.35 -7.52 -18.64
CA LYS A 203 -5.34 -8.36 -17.94
C LYS A 203 -6.79 -7.96 -18.22
N ALA A 204 -7.06 -6.65 -18.28
CA ALA A 204 -8.38 -6.15 -18.64
C ALA A 204 -8.76 -6.58 -20.06
N PHE A 205 -7.83 -6.46 -21.01
CA PHE A 205 -7.99 -6.86 -22.40
C PHE A 205 -8.20 -8.38 -22.52
N GLU A 206 -7.34 -9.20 -21.92
CA GLU A 206 -7.46 -10.67 -21.92
C GLU A 206 -8.81 -11.15 -21.34
N ASN A 207 -9.31 -10.48 -20.29
CA ASN A 207 -10.61 -10.78 -19.72
C ASN A 207 -11.75 -10.46 -20.69
N LEU A 208 -11.68 -9.32 -21.38
CA LEU A 208 -12.67 -8.96 -22.39
C LEU A 208 -12.63 -9.93 -23.59
N GLU A 209 -11.46 -10.28 -24.10
CA GLU A 209 -11.31 -11.26 -25.19
C GLU A 209 -11.91 -12.61 -24.80
N ARG A 210 -11.64 -13.08 -23.57
CA ARG A 210 -12.19 -14.33 -23.06
C ARG A 210 -13.72 -14.29 -23.01
N MET A 211 -14.30 -13.20 -22.50
CA MET A 211 -15.75 -13.02 -22.45
C MET A 211 -16.40 -12.95 -23.84
N LEU A 212 -15.70 -12.38 -24.83
CA LEU A 212 -16.17 -12.31 -26.21
C LEU A 212 -16.06 -13.65 -26.94
N ALA A 213 -15.03 -14.44 -26.61
CA ALA A 213 -14.79 -15.76 -27.23
C ALA A 213 -15.60 -16.89 -26.62
N ASP A 214 -16.22 -16.67 -25.46
CA ASP A 214 -17.00 -17.69 -24.75
C ASP A 214 -18.25 -18.03 -25.56
N PRO A 215 -18.47 -19.30 -25.91
CA PRO A 215 -19.67 -19.76 -26.66
C PRO A 215 -20.95 -19.60 -25.83
N GLU A 216 -20.87 -19.60 -24.49
CA GLU A 216 -22.01 -19.32 -23.63
C GLU A 216 -22.17 -17.83 -23.38
N PRO A 217 -23.25 -17.20 -23.88
CA PRO A 217 -23.38 -15.75 -23.77
C PRO A 217 -23.61 -15.32 -22.31
N TYR A 218 -22.72 -14.49 -21.80
CA TYR A 218 -22.91 -13.84 -20.50
C TYR A 218 -24.19 -13.00 -20.48
N SER A 219 -24.85 -12.93 -19.33
CA SER A 219 -26.00 -12.04 -19.13
C SER A 219 -25.53 -10.57 -19.22
N GLU A 220 -26.45 -9.67 -19.57
CA GLU A 220 -26.17 -8.23 -19.62
C GLU A 220 -25.63 -7.71 -18.29
N LYS A 221 -26.17 -8.23 -17.17
CA LYS A 221 -25.73 -7.87 -15.83
C LYS A 221 -24.26 -8.26 -15.56
N VAL A 222 -23.82 -9.42 -16.03
CA VAL A 222 -22.42 -9.85 -15.90
C VAL A 222 -21.50 -8.96 -16.74
N TRP A 223 -21.93 -8.58 -17.95
CA TRP A 223 -21.20 -7.60 -18.78
C TRP A 223 -21.08 -6.25 -18.08
N GLN A 224 -22.16 -5.73 -17.53
CA GLN A 224 -22.19 -4.46 -16.80
C GLN A 224 -21.19 -4.49 -15.62
N GLU A 225 -21.17 -5.57 -14.83
CA GLU A 225 -20.25 -5.72 -13.72
C GLU A 225 -18.79 -5.73 -14.18
N LYS A 226 -18.46 -6.51 -15.21
CA LYS A 226 -17.08 -6.63 -15.70
C LYS A 226 -16.58 -5.35 -16.37
N ILE A 227 -17.38 -4.70 -17.17
CA ILE A 227 -17.03 -3.41 -17.78
C ILE A 227 -16.86 -2.34 -16.70
N TYR A 228 -17.72 -2.33 -15.68
CA TYR A 228 -17.59 -1.42 -14.56
C TYR A 228 -16.27 -1.63 -13.79
N GLU A 229 -15.89 -2.88 -13.47
CA GLU A 229 -14.60 -3.21 -12.84
C GLU A 229 -13.42 -2.69 -13.69
N ILE A 230 -13.46 -2.88 -15.00
CA ILE A 230 -12.44 -2.40 -15.94
C ILE A 230 -12.37 -0.87 -15.96
N ILE A 231 -13.51 -0.19 -15.97
CA ILE A 231 -13.56 1.28 -15.93
C ILE A 231 -12.94 1.81 -14.63
N CYS A 232 -13.25 1.21 -13.49
CA CYS A 232 -12.65 1.61 -12.20
C CYS A 232 -11.12 1.43 -12.19
N VAL A 233 -10.61 0.42 -12.87
CA VAL A 233 -9.16 0.17 -13.02
C VAL A 233 -8.52 1.17 -13.98
N LEU A 234 -9.15 1.44 -15.13
CA LEU A 234 -8.61 2.32 -16.19
C LEU A 234 -8.74 3.81 -15.85
N TYR A 235 -9.75 4.16 -15.07
CA TYR A 235 -10.08 5.54 -14.71
C TYR A 235 -10.18 5.70 -13.19
N PRO A 236 -9.05 5.71 -12.46
CA PRO A 236 -9.02 5.81 -10.99
C PRO A 236 -9.55 7.16 -10.45
N LYS A 237 -9.92 8.08 -11.33
CA LYS A 237 -10.57 9.34 -10.96
C LYS A 237 -11.94 9.15 -10.29
N TYR A 238 -12.63 8.03 -10.57
CA TYR A 238 -13.94 7.76 -10.01
C TYR A 238 -13.83 7.24 -8.58
N ILE A 239 -14.42 7.99 -7.65
CA ILE A 239 -14.36 7.72 -6.20
C ILE A 239 -15.64 7.13 -5.63
N ALA A 240 -16.74 7.21 -6.37
CA ALA A 240 -18.02 6.64 -6.01
C ALA A 240 -18.81 6.22 -7.24
N SER A 241 -19.66 5.21 -7.09
CA SER A 241 -20.61 4.80 -8.10
C SER A 241 -21.97 4.44 -7.49
N PHE A 242 -22.99 4.70 -8.25
CA PHE A 242 -24.37 4.35 -7.90
C PHE A 242 -24.98 3.55 -9.05
N ARG A 243 -25.72 2.50 -8.73
CA ARG A 243 -26.35 1.63 -9.72
C ARG A 243 -27.84 1.89 -9.78
N GLU A 244 -28.37 1.91 -10.98
CA GLU A 244 -29.82 1.86 -11.24
C GLU A 244 -30.62 2.95 -10.49
N ILE A 245 -30.08 4.14 -10.27
CA ILE A 245 -30.78 5.25 -9.65
C ILE A 245 -31.61 5.99 -10.72
N GLU A 246 -32.88 6.23 -10.43
CA GLU A 246 -33.73 7.05 -11.28
C GLU A 246 -33.34 8.53 -11.22
N ILE A 247 -33.12 9.11 -12.41
CA ILE A 247 -32.81 10.55 -12.57
C ILE A 247 -34.02 11.20 -13.27
N GLY A 248 -34.65 12.14 -12.60
CA GLY A 248 -35.78 12.92 -13.14
C GLY A 248 -36.76 13.32 -12.06
N ASN A 249 -37.36 14.50 -12.21
CA ASN A 249 -38.20 15.14 -11.16
C ASN A 249 -39.70 15.00 -11.35
N ASP A 250 -40.17 14.44 -12.47
CA ASP A 250 -41.58 14.58 -12.87
C ASP A 250 -42.31 13.29 -13.27
N GLY A 251 -41.70 12.12 -12.96
CA GLY A 251 -42.35 10.82 -13.15
C GLY A 251 -42.70 10.42 -14.59
N ARG A 252 -42.58 11.36 -15.54
CA ARG A 252 -42.92 11.17 -16.96
C ARG A 252 -41.70 10.90 -17.85
N HIS A 253 -40.52 11.28 -17.40
CA HIS A 253 -39.24 11.13 -18.14
C HIS A 253 -38.08 10.70 -17.25
N SER A 254 -38.30 9.79 -16.31
CA SER A 254 -37.20 9.25 -15.52
C SER A 254 -36.31 8.37 -16.40
N LYS A 255 -35.00 8.60 -16.35
CA LYS A 255 -33.98 7.75 -16.94
C LYS A 255 -33.26 7.00 -15.84
N LYS A 256 -32.98 5.73 -16.08
CA LYS A 256 -32.30 4.86 -15.13
C LYS A 256 -31.03 4.33 -15.79
N PRO A 257 -29.88 5.05 -15.71
CA PRO A 257 -28.64 4.58 -16.26
C PRO A 257 -28.14 3.35 -15.47
N ASP A 258 -27.34 2.50 -16.11
CA ASP A 258 -26.76 1.34 -15.46
C ASP A 258 -25.87 1.78 -14.28
N PHE A 259 -25.05 2.84 -14.48
CA PHE A 259 -24.23 3.41 -13.44
C PHE A 259 -24.19 4.94 -13.52
N ILE A 260 -24.07 5.54 -12.35
CA ILE A 260 -23.70 6.94 -12.15
C ILE A 260 -22.33 6.95 -11.51
N LEU A 261 -21.33 7.51 -12.18
CA LEU A 261 -19.95 7.59 -11.69
C LEU A 261 -19.66 9.00 -11.21
N VAL A 262 -19.06 9.12 -10.03
CA VAL A 262 -18.68 10.42 -9.46
C VAL A 262 -17.16 10.46 -9.36
N ASP A 263 -16.56 11.48 -9.95
CA ASP A 263 -15.11 11.68 -9.87
C ASP A 263 -14.69 12.48 -8.63
N SER A 264 -13.37 12.53 -8.40
CA SER A 264 -12.78 13.25 -7.26
C SER A 264 -13.02 14.76 -7.27
N SER A 265 -13.44 15.33 -8.40
CA SER A 265 -13.79 16.74 -8.55
C SER A 265 -15.29 17.02 -8.38
N GLY A 266 -16.09 15.97 -8.18
CA GLY A 266 -17.55 16.05 -8.03
C GLY A 266 -18.31 16.06 -9.37
N PHE A 267 -17.62 15.84 -10.51
CA PHE A 267 -18.31 15.64 -11.78
C PHE A 267 -19.00 14.27 -11.80
N VAL A 268 -20.11 14.23 -12.52
CA VAL A 268 -20.95 13.05 -12.63
C VAL A 268 -21.00 12.58 -14.07
N ASP A 269 -20.59 11.34 -14.32
CA ASP A 269 -20.72 10.69 -15.61
C ASP A 269 -21.82 9.62 -15.54
N LEU A 270 -22.65 9.53 -16.60
CA LEU A 270 -23.69 8.51 -16.74
C LEU A 270 -23.16 7.41 -17.68
N LEU A 271 -23.19 6.17 -17.22
CA LEU A 271 -22.71 5.04 -17.96
C LEU A 271 -23.87 4.09 -18.28
N GLU A 272 -24.01 3.77 -19.56
CA GLU A 272 -24.94 2.77 -20.10
C GLU A 272 -24.11 1.69 -20.81
N ILE A 273 -24.25 0.44 -20.43
CA ILE A 273 -23.47 -0.69 -20.95
C ILE A 273 -24.41 -1.66 -21.67
N LYS A 274 -24.14 -1.90 -22.94
CA LYS A 274 -24.89 -2.85 -23.73
C LYS A 274 -24.04 -4.07 -24.05
N LYS A 275 -24.69 -5.23 -24.02
CA LYS A 275 -24.10 -6.49 -24.43
C LYS A 275 -23.66 -6.42 -25.91
N PRO A 276 -22.47 -6.92 -26.30
CA PRO A 276 -21.92 -6.80 -27.64
C PRO A 276 -22.81 -7.33 -28.78
N ASN A 277 -23.66 -8.31 -28.50
CA ASN A 277 -24.54 -8.96 -29.49
C ASN A 277 -25.97 -8.38 -29.57
N ASN A 278 -26.26 -7.31 -28.83
CA ASN A 278 -27.52 -6.60 -28.96
C ASN A 278 -27.49 -5.66 -30.16
N GLN A 279 -28.03 -6.11 -31.31
CA GLN A 279 -28.07 -5.37 -32.58
C GLN A 279 -28.94 -4.11 -32.58
N LYS A 280 -29.37 -3.60 -31.44
CA LYS A 280 -30.11 -2.35 -31.35
C LYS A 280 -29.17 -1.24 -30.87
N VAL A 281 -28.36 -0.74 -31.78
CA VAL A 281 -27.80 0.60 -31.65
C VAL A 281 -28.98 1.56 -31.81
N VAL A 282 -29.36 2.22 -30.76
CA VAL A 282 -30.36 3.29 -30.81
C VAL A 282 -29.73 4.44 -31.57
N SER A 283 -30.28 4.74 -32.73
CA SER A 283 -29.99 5.93 -33.53
C SER A 283 -30.46 7.20 -32.84
#